data_2cd1d9f1ff8ce6868765a56c8fa414fa
#
_entry.id   2cd1d9f1ff8ce6868765a56c8fa414fa
#
_cell.length_a   1.000
_cell.length_b   1.000
_cell.length_c   1.000
_cell.angle_alpha   90.00
_cell.angle_beta   90.00
_cell.angle_gamma   90.00
#
_symmetry.space_group_name_H-M   'P 1'
#
loop_
_entity.id
_entity.type
_entity.pdbx_description
1 polymer ?
#
loop_
_entity_poly.entity_id
_entity_poly.type
_entity_poly.pdbx_seq_one_letter_code
_entity_poly.pdbx_strand_id
1 'polypeptide(L)'
;RRWGIVLLLAVTLYCCKNESGTPGKVVIVSTNDMHAQLARFPLLATLIQQKKTEGGEVIVVDAGDRFSGNPYVDHALERGEPMIRLMNKVGYDVVTMGNHDFDYGQKILKKRLHEANFPVVCANMLSEKSELGQLPAYQMIERGGLKFCFFSLIQTGANHLPATNPANLEDISFRYFKDVVPEYKRVAEECDVMIGLTHLGFANDSLLALVMPELEVIVGGHSHTVIREPKKVNGVLIGQAGSNLEYAGVTTLRFKGKKLVDKSYQLVSLKDIGTPDQEIALLVEEISNRPEFKKIMGQAAEDLTRKEDVASLMTDAMRDAVGGDFAFYNKGGVRLNELRKGEITMEKIYKMEPFSNYIVVHEWNLNKMEDFILKDYNRGKDPGKRYINYYISGGKYEIIRNLQGEGIEVKFYDARGKWLKDKQKKYKIAFSNYVASSNELVKRGEVTDIFITDAIAVYLQKQGTVKYTEQRAFVK
;
A
#
# COMPACT_ATOMS: atom_id res chain seq x y z
N ARG A 1 -1.34 -73.55 -49.19
CA ARG A 1 -0.81 -72.98 -47.96
C ARG A 1 -0.30 -71.57 -48.30
N ARG A 2 -1.10 -70.55 -47.91
CA ARG A 2 -0.71 -69.13 -48.05
C ARG A 2 -0.17 -68.64 -46.75
N TRP A 3 1.02 -68.12 -46.75
CA TRP A 3 1.65 -67.44 -45.62
C TRP A 3 1.40 -65.94 -45.78
N GLY A 4 0.65 -65.35 -44.83
CA GLY A 4 0.47 -63.89 -44.73
C GLY A 4 1.61 -63.30 -43.92
N ILE A 5 2.30 -62.36 -44.53
CA ILE A 5 3.31 -61.53 -43.83
C ILE A 5 2.58 -60.36 -43.19
N VAL A 6 2.60 -60.29 -41.84
CA VAL A 6 2.14 -59.15 -41.07
C VAL A 6 3.30 -58.16 -40.95
N LEU A 7 3.18 -57.00 -41.64
CA LEU A 7 4.11 -55.88 -41.49
C LEU A 7 3.74 -55.08 -40.23
N LEU A 8 4.53 -55.21 -39.17
CA LEU A 8 4.44 -54.30 -38.03
C LEU A 8 5.08 -52.94 -38.40
N LEU A 9 4.26 -51.93 -38.60
CA LEU A 9 4.74 -50.55 -38.64
C LEU A 9 5.05 -50.07 -37.20
N ALA A 10 6.33 -50.02 -36.88
CA ALA A 10 6.81 -49.33 -35.68
C ALA A 10 6.75 -47.83 -35.95
N VAL A 11 5.73 -47.16 -35.40
CA VAL A 11 5.69 -45.68 -35.33
C VAL A 11 6.66 -45.25 -34.24
N THR A 12 7.86 -44.88 -34.62
CA THR A 12 8.80 -44.18 -33.77
C THR A 12 8.30 -42.77 -33.53
N LEU A 13 7.67 -42.54 -32.37
CA LEU A 13 7.45 -41.19 -31.84
C LEU A 13 8.82 -40.55 -31.60
N TYR A 14 9.26 -39.75 -32.55
CA TYR A 14 10.40 -38.86 -32.37
C TYR A 14 9.97 -37.77 -31.39
N CYS A 15 10.22 -38.02 -30.13
CA CYS A 15 10.13 -36.99 -29.10
C CYS A 15 11.29 -36.03 -29.36
N CYS A 16 11.01 -34.92 -30.05
CA CYS A 16 11.98 -33.81 -30.18
C CYS A 16 12.28 -33.27 -28.76
N LYS A 17 13.29 -33.83 -28.11
CA LYS A 17 13.98 -33.14 -27.05
C LYS A 17 14.63 -31.90 -27.65
N ASN A 18 14.12 -30.71 -27.34
CA ASN A 18 14.84 -29.49 -27.60
C ASN A 18 16.19 -29.58 -26.89
N GLU A 19 17.27 -29.48 -27.63
CA GLU A 19 18.66 -29.58 -27.12
C GLU A 19 19.15 -28.37 -26.32
N SER A 20 18.30 -27.43 -25.96
CA SER A 20 18.58 -26.41 -24.96
C SER A 20 17.58 -26.51 -23.84
N GLY A 21 18.04 -26.83 -22.62
CA GLY A 21 17.21 -26.96 -21.42
C GLY A 21 16.56 -25.65 -20.92
N THR A 22 16.39 -24.65 -21.80
CA THR A 22 15.72 -23.39 -21.49
C THR A 22 14.22 -23.50 -21.74
N PRO A 23 13.36 -23.04 -20.83
CA PRO A 23 11.92 -23.09 -20.98
C PRO A 23 11.52 -22.17 -22.12
N GLY A 24 10.59 -22.61 -22.97
CA GLY A 24 9.99 -21.74 -24.00
C GLY A 24 9.14 -20.60 -23.43
N LYS A 25 8.78 -20.68 -22.14
CA LYS A 25 7.89 -19.73 -21.44
C LYS A 25 8.25 -19.62 -19.96
N VAL A 26 8.32 -18.37 -19.46
CA VAL A 26 8.35 -18.05 -18.02
C VAL A 26 7.18 -17.11 -17.72
N VAL A 27 6.46 -17.37 -16.65
CA VAL A 27 5.32 -16.57 -16.19
C VAL A 27 5.67 -15.89 -14.88
N ILE A 28 5.47 -14.58 -14.80
CA ILE A 28 5.58 -13.82 -13.56
C ILE A 28 4.17 -13.55 -13.07
N VAL A 29 3.83 -14.05 -11.89
CA VAL A 29 2.60 -13.70 -11.17
C VAL A 29 2.95 -12.61 -10.17
N SER A 30 2.30 -11.48 -10.25
CA SER A 30 2.63 -10.30 -9.45
C SER A 30 1.45 -9.79 -8.65
N THR A 31 1.74 -9.33 -7.43
CA THR A 31 0.85 -8.55 -6.57
C THR A 31 1.47 -7.20 -6.26
N ASN A 32 0.67 -6.27 -5.79
CA ASN A 32 1.09 -4.97 -5.28
C ASN A 32 -0.01 -4.39 -4.39
N ASP A 33 0.36 -3.50 -3.46
CA ASP A 33 -0.58 -2.75 -2.62
C ASP A 33 -1.63 -3.68 -1.98
N MET A 34 -1.18 -4.81 -1.43
CA MET A 34 -2.07 -5.81 -0.84
C MET A 34 -2.75 -5.30 0.42
N HIS A 35 -2.14 -4.36 1.14
CA HIS A 35 -2.69 -3.74 2.35
C HIS A 35 -3.27 -4.77 3.32
N ALA A 36 -2.48 -5.79 3.60
CA ALA A 36 -2.79 -6.86 4.56
C ALA A 36 -4.10 -7.65 4.26
N GLN A 37 -4.61 -7.61 3.03
CA GLN A 37 -5.82 -8.35 2.66
C GLN A 37 -5.57 -9.86 2.65
N LEU A 38 -6.38 -10.61 3.42
CA LEU A 38 -6.23 -12.05 3.61
C LEU A 38 -7.19 -12.86 2.74
N ALA A 39 -8.42 -12.39 2.58
CA ALA A 39 -9.54 -13.17 2.07
C ALA A 39 -9.34 -13.76 0.66
N ARG A 40 -8.47 -13.17 -0.16
CA ARG A 40 -8.22 -13.62 -1.55
C ARG A 40 -6.92 -14.38 -1.72
N PHE A 41 -6.12 -14.59 -0.67
CA PHE A 41 -4.93 -15.43 -0.74
C PHE A 41 -5.20 -16.86 -1.21
N PRO A 42 -6.31 -17.52 -0.80
CA PRO A 42 -6.65 -18.85 -1.33
C PRO A 42 -6.85 -18.86 -2.85
N LEU A 43 -7.41 -17.79 -3.41
CA LEU A 43 -7.63 -17.63 -4.86
C LEU A 43 -6.31 -17.32 -5.59
N LEU A 44 -5.44 -16.49 -4.99
CA LEU A 44 -4.10 -16.25 -5.50
C LEU A 44 -3.27 -17.55 -5.56
N ALA A 45 -3.31 -18.36 -4.52
CA ALA A 45 -2.63 -19.67 -4.48
C ALA A 45 -3.13 -20.56 -5.61
N THR A 46 -4.46 -20.63 -5.82
CA THR A 46 -5.06 -21.36 -6.95
C THR A 46 -4.56 -20.85 -8.30
N LEU A 47 -4.52 -19.52 -8.51
CA LEU A 47 -3.99 -18.92 -9.74
C LEU A 47 -2.54 -19.33 -10.00
N ILE A 48 -1.68 -19.23 -8.97
CA ILE A 48 -0.27 -19.63 -9.08
C ILE A 48 -0.14 -21.10 -9.46
N GLN A 49 -0.92 -21.98 -8.82
CA GLN A 49 -0.91 -23.39 -9.14
C GLN A 49 -1.41 -23.66 -10.57
N GLN A 50 -2.44 -22.96 -11.04
CA GLN A 50 -2.89 -23.03 -12.43
C GLN A 50 -1.75 -22.67 -13.41
N LYS A 51 -1.03 -21.55 -13.13
CA LYS A 51 0.08 -21.14 -14.00
C LYS A 51 1.23 -22.15 -14.00
N LYS A 52 1.51 -22.81 -12.87
CA LYS A 52 2.48 -23.91 -12.80
C LYS A 52 2.06 -25.12 -13.64
N THR A 53 0.77 -25.45 -13.69
CA THR A 53 0.24 -26.61 -14.44
C THR A 53 0.07 -26.33 -15.93
N GLU A 54 -0.07 -25.06 -16.35
CA GLU A 54 -0.16 -24.67 -17.79
C GLU A 54 1.16 -24.86 -18.57
N GLY A 55 2.20 -25.35 -17.90
CA GLY A 55 3.54 -25.53 -18.45
C GLY A 55 4.33 -24.23 -18.53
N GLY A 56 5.62 -24.32 -18.23
CA GLY A 56 6.54 -23.22 -18.06
C GLY A 56 6.93 -23.00 -16.60
N GLU A 57 7.92 -22.16 -16.41
CA GLU A 57 8.39 -21.78 -15.08
C GLU A 57 7.58 -20.60 -14.54
N VAL A 58 7.34 -20.55 -13.25
CA VAL A 58 6.60 -19.47 -12.58
C VAL A 58 7.51 -18.76 -11.58
N ILE A 59 7.49 -17.42 -11.59
CA ILE A 59 8.11 -16.56 -10.59
C ILE A 59 6.99 -15.73 -9.96
N VAL A 60 6.95 -15.66 -8.62
CA VAL A 60 5.93 -14.92 -7.87
C VAL A 60 6.57 -13.72 -7.18
N VAL A 61 6.06 -12.52 -7.44
CA VAL A 61 6.66 -11.28 -6.94
C VAL A 61 5.63 -10.33 -6.33
N ASP A 62 6.08 -9.44 -5.42
CA ASP A 62 5.25 -8.39 -4.85
C ASP A 62 5.91 -7.02 -4.97
N ALA A 63 5.15 -6.05 -5.46
CA ALA A 63 5.61 -4.68 -5.69
C ALA A 63 5.36 -3.73 -4.49
N GLY A 64 5.36 -4.26 -3.25
CA GLY A 64 5.33 -3.49 -2.01
C GLY A 64 3.94 -3.15 -1.49
N ASP A 65 3.91 -2.49 -0.32
CA ASP A 65 2.70 -2.20 0.47
C ASP A 65 1.91 -3.46 0.83
N ARG A 66 2.63 -4.44 1.41
CA ARG A 66 2.01 -5.68 1.87
C ARG A 66 1.29 -5.54 3.20
N PHE A 67 1.67 -4.55 4.03
CA PHE A 67 1.11 -4.29 5.36
C PHE A 67 0.09 -3.16 5.37
N SER A 68 -0.56 -2.99 6.52
CA SER A 68 -1.50 -1.92 6.89
C SER A 68 -2.79 -1.85 6.09
N GLY A 69 -3.87 -2.27 6.73
CA GLY A 69 -5.24 -2.18 6.20
C GLY A 69 -6.17 -3.29 6.64
N ASN A 70 -5.67 -4.27 7.43
CA ASN A 70 -6.48 -5.38 7.94
C ASN A 70 -6.21 -5.64 9.43
N PRO A 71 -7.22 -5.53 10.31
CA PRO A 71 -7.07 -5.73 11.75
C PRO A 71 -6.42 -7.04 12.16
N TYR A 72 -6.69 -8.11 11.42
CA TYR A 72 -6.16 -9.44 11.71
C TYR A 72 -4.64 -9.57 11.47
N VAL A 73 -4.05 -8.62 10.76
CA VAL A 73 -2.60 -8.48 10.55
C VAL A 73 -2.03 -7.35 11.40
N ASP A 74 -2.73 -6.20 11.40
CA ASP A 74 -2.27 -4.96 12.03
C ASP A 74 -2.31 -5.03 13.57
N HIS A 75 -3.23 -5.81 14.13
CA HIS A 75 -3.42 -6.03 15.56
C HIS A 75 -3.25 -7.51 15.96
N ALA A 76 -2.54 -8.28 15.14
CA ALA A 76 -2.10 -9.62 15.53
C ALA A 76 -1.15 -9.54 16.73
N LEU A 77 -1.09 -10.59 17.56
CA LEU A 77 -0.13 -10.68 18.66
C LEU A 77 1.31 -10.45 18.17
N GLU A 78 1.64 -11.05 17.03
CA GLU A 78 2.87 -10.84 16.28
C GLU A 78 2.50 -10.01 15.03
N ARG A 79 2.51 -8.69 15.19
CA ARG A 79 2.07 -7.71 14.19
C ARG A 79 2.75 -7.93 12.85
N GLY A 80 1.98 -8.10 11.78
CA GLY A 80 2.48 -8.35 10.42
C GLY A 80 2.86 -9.82 10.13
N GLU A 81 3.02 -10.69 11.16
CA GLU A 81 3.38 -12.10 10.97
C GLU A 81 2.38 -12.85 10.09
N PRO A 82 1.06 -12.70 10.25
CA PRO A 82 0.10 -13.44 9.44
C PRO A 82 0.28 -13.24 7.93
N MET A 83 0.69 -12.02 7.53
CA MET A 83 0.95 -11.70 6.13
C MET A 83 2.19 -12.43 5.61
N ILE A 84 3.29 -12.40 6.37
CA ILE A 84 4.53 -13.09 6.00
C ILE A 84 4.30 -14.60 5.93
N ARG A 85 3.55 -15.17 6.89
CA ARG A 85 3.21 -16.60 6.91
C ARG A 85 2.44 -17.04 5.66
N LEU A 86 1.46 -16.23 5.22
CA LEU A 86 0.73 -16.48 3.98
C LEU A 86 1.62 -16.33 2.75
N MET A 87 2.44 -15.29 2.67
CA MET A 87 3.35 -15.08 1.55
C MET A 87 4.38 -16.20 1.43
N ASN A 88 4.95 -16.66 2.56
CA ASN A 88 5.85 -17.82 2.61
C ASN A 88 5.16 -19.09 2.09
N LYS A 89 3.90 -19.31 2.50
CA LYS A 89 3.14 -20.50 2.13
C LYS A 89 2.76 -20.53 0.66
N VAL A 90 2.42 -19.36 0.10
CA VAL A 90 2.09 -19.21 -1.33
C VAL A 90 3.35 -19.28 -2.20
N GLY A 91 4.51 -18.96 -1.65
CA GLY A 91 5.82 -19.12 -2.29
C GLY A 91 6.21 -17.92 -3.16
N TYR A 92 6.33 -16.74 -2.55
CA TYR A 92 6.95 -15.59 -3.20
C TYR A 92 8.44 -15.80 -3.43
N ASP A 93 8.97 -15.31 -4.55
CA ASP A 93 10.38 -15.46 -4.95
C ASP A 93 11.19 -14.19 -4.64
N VAL A 94 10.62 -13.00 -4.79
CA VAL A 94 11.25 -11.71 -4.47
C VAL A 94 10.19 -10.62 -4.32
N VAL A 95 10.44 -9.67 -3.42
CA VAL A 95 9.52 -8.55 -3.17
C VAL A 95 10.29 -7.22 -3.04
N THR A 96 9.61 -6.09 -3.27
CA THR A 96 10.15 -4.76 -3.00
C THR A 96 9.60 -4.15 -1.72
N MET A 97 10.14 -3.00 -1.31
CA MET A 97 9.60 -2.17 -0.24
C MET A 97 8.54 -1.22 -0.79
N GLY A 98 7.41 -1.11 -0.08
CA GLY A 98 6.46 -0.02 -0.22
C GLY A 98 6.48 0.94 0.98
N ASN A 99 5.79 2.06 0.89
CA ASN A 99 5.79 3.06 1.97
C ASN A 99 5.03 2.58 3.22
N HIS A 100 3.98 1.80 3.06
CA HIS A 100 3.23 1.21 4.18
C HIS A 100 3.93 0.03 4.85
N ASP A 101 4.98 -0.52 4.26
CA ASP A 101 5.78 -1.56 4.92
C ASP A 101 6.51 -1.02 6.17
N PHE A 102 6.74 0.29 6.25
CA PHE A 102 7.33 0.94 7.42
C PHE A 102 6.33 1.27 8.55
N ASP A 103 5.04 1.09 8.35
CA ASP A 103 4.01 1.55 9.31
C ASP A 103 4.12 0.93 10.71
N TYR A 104 4.69 -0.27 10.81
CA TYR A 104 4.89 -0.94 12.12
C TYR A 104 6.20 -0.57 12.82
N GLY A 105 7.00 0.32 12.23
CA GLY A 105 8.32 0.68 12.70
C GLY A 105 9.40 -0.35 12.36
N GLN A 106 10.65 0.08 12.42
CA GLN A 106 11.80 -0.70 11.93
C GLN A 106 12.01 -2.03 12.67
N LYS A 107 11.80 -2.05 13.98
CA LYS A 107 11.99 -3.26 14.81
C LYS A 107 11.07 -4.41 14.38
N ILE A 108 9.78 -4.10 14.19
CA ILE A 108 8.81 -5.09 13.72
C ILE A 108 9.11 -5.47 12.27
N LEU A 109 9.35 -4.48 11.42
CA LEU A 109 9.70 -4.71 10.02
C LEU A 109 10.91 -5.64 9.90
N LYS A 110 12.02 -5.36 10.60
CA LYS A 110 13.19 -6.22 10.60
C LYS A 110 12.85 -7.67 10.97
N LYS A 111 12.06 -7.86 12.05
CA LYS A 111 11.62 -9.20 12.46
C LYS A 111 10.84 -9.89 11.35
N ARG A 112 9.90 -9.19 10.69
CA ARG A 112 9.11 -9.74 9.58
C ARG A 112 9.98 -10.11 8.37
N LEU A 113 10.96 -9.27 8.03
CA LEU A 113 11.89 -9.58 6.93
C LEU A 113 12.78 -10.81 7.22
N HIS A 114 13.16 -11.03 8.48
CA HIS A 114 13.88 -12.25 8.88
C HIS A 114 13.03 -13.52 8.84
N GLU A 115 11.72 -13.42 9.02
CA GLU A 115 10.79 -14.54 8.93
C GLU A 115 10.37 -14.86 7.49
N ALA A 116 10.64 -13.96 6.54
CA ALA A 116 10.33 -14.14 5.14
C ALA A 116 11.29 -15.14 4.48
N ASN A 117 10.73 -16.07 3.70
CA ASN A 117 11.47 -17.04 2.89
C ASN A 117 11.86 -16.49 1.51
N PHE A 118 11.73 -15.20 1.31
CA PHE A 118 12.00 -14.49 0.08
C PHE A 118 12.83 -13.23 0.34
N PRO A 119 13.74 -12.84 -0.56
CA PRO A 119 14.51 -11.61 -0.44
C PRO A 119 13.63 -10.37 -0.65
N VAL A 120 13.99 -9.30 0.05
CA VAL A 120 13.41 -7.97 -0.09
C VAL A 120 14.48 -7.03 -0.65
N VAL A 121 14.15 -6.28 -1.69
CA VAL A 121 15.08 -5.44 -2.44
C VAL A 121 14.63 -3.97 -2.48
N CYS A 122 15.60 -3.03 -2.44
CA CYS A 122 15.34 -1.60 -2.61
C CYS A 122 16.64 -0.83 -2.89
N ALA A 123 16.84 -0.36 -4.13
CA ALA A 123 18.11 0.25 -4.56
C ALA A 123 18.28 1.69 -4.10
N ASN A 124 17.20 2.45 -3.94
CA ASN A 124 17.29 3.87 -3.60
C ASN A 124 17.10 4.17 -2.10
N MET A 125 17.13 3.14 -1.25
CA MET A 125 17.12 3.25 0.20
C MET A 125 18.51 3.05 0.76
N LEU A 126 18.95 3.95 1.64
CA LEU A 126 20.21 3.90 2.37
C LEU A 126 19.88 3.71 3.85
N SER A 127 20.05 2.50 4.35
CA SER A 127 19.61 2.08 5.68
C SER A 127 20.69 1.36 6.50
N GLU A 128 21.94 1.43 6.08
CA GLU A 128 23.07 0.73 6.70
C GLU A 128 23.23 1.04 8.20
N LYS A 129 22.93 2.29 8.59
CA LYS A 129 23.06 2.75 10.00
C LYS A 129 21.77 2.55 10.80
N SER A 130 20.68 2.18 10.16
CA SER A 130 19.39 2.00 10.80
C SER A 130 19.26 0.64 11.47
N GLU A 131 18.26 0.49 12.33
CA GLU A 131 17.91 -0.80 12.94
C GLU A 131 17.58 -1.87 11.87
N LEU A 132 17.00 -1.46 10.72
CA LEU A 132 16.64 -2.37 9.64
C LEU A 132 17.86 -3.00 8.97
N GLY A 133 18.98 -2.26 8.85
CA GLY A 133 20.14 -2.65 8.06
C GLY A 133 19.94 -2.41 6.55
N GLN A 134 21.01 -2.57 5.76
CA GLN A 134 20.98 -2.32 4.32
C GLN A 134 20.29 -3.46 3.57
N LEU A 135 19.34 -3.13 2.71
CA LEU A 135 18.73 -4.07 1.77
C LEU A 135 19.50 -4.12 0.45
N PRO A 136 19.53 -5.27 -0.24
CA PRO A 136 20.12 -5.36 -1.58
C PRO A 136 19.33 -4.51 -2.58
N ALA A 137 20.04 -3.97 -3.57
CA ALA A 137 19.45 -3.13 -4.62
C ALA A 137 18.60 -3.95 -5.62
N TYR A 138 18.98 -5.20 -5.85
CA TYR A 138 18.34 -6.13 -6.77
C TYR A 138 18.55 -7.57 -6.31
N GLN A 139 17.77 -8.49 -6.89
CA GLN A 139 17.91 -9.93 -6.71
C GLN A 139 18.03 -10.62 -8.05
N MET A 140 19.02 -11.50 -8.19
CA MET A 140 19.13 -12.45 -9.30
C MET A 140 18.35 -13.73 -8.98
N ILE A 141 17.51 -14.18 -9.90
CA ILE A 141 16.79 -15.44 -9.80
C ILE A 141 17.10 -16.28 -11.05
N GLU A 142 17.56 -17.50 -10.84
CA GLU A 142 17.68 -18.48 -11.93
C GLU A 142 16.37 -19.28 -12.01
N ARG A 143 15.78 -19.32 -13.20
CA ARG A 143 14.56 -20.09 -13.45
C ARG A 143 14.63 -20.72 -14.84
N GLY A 144 14.60 -22.06 -14.89
CA GLY A 144 14.67 -22.79 -16.16
C GLY A 144 15.95 -22.53 -16.99
N GLY A 145 17.10 -22.29 -16.34
CA GLY A 145 18.37 -21.99 -17.01
C GLY A 145 18.49 -20.57 -17.55
N LEU A 146 17.52 -19.69 -17.21
CA LEU A 146 17.54 -18.24 -17.51
C LEU A 146 17.78 -17.46 -16.22
N LYS A 147 18.52 -16.35 -16.34
CA LYS A 147 18.83 -15.41 -15.25
C LYS A 147 17.92 -14.19 -15.35
N PHE A 148 17.13 -13.95 -14.30
CA PHE A 148 16.28 -12.78 -14.15
C PHE A 148 16.84 -11.86 -13.08
N CYS A 149 17.01 -10.57 -13.40
CA CYS A 149 17.37 -9.54 -12.43
C CYS A 149 16.11 -8.75 -12.03
N PHE A 150 15.77 -8.74 -10.77
CA PHE A 150 14.70 -7.91 -10.21
C PHE A 150 15.33 -6.69 -9.51
N PHE A 151 15.37 -5.56 -10.21
CA PHE A 151 15.86 -4.28 -9.73
C PHE A 151 14.72 -3.47 -9.11
N SER A 152 14.96 -2.87 -7.94
CA SER A 152 13.87 -2.29 -7.16
C SER A 152 14.08 -0.83 -6.79
N LEU A 153 12.98 -0.08 -6.79
CA LEU A 153 12.93 1.34 -6.41
C LEU A 153 11.62 1.65 -5.67
N ILE A 154 11.71 2.48 -4.63
CA ILE A 154 10.57 3.04 -3.89
C ILE A 154 10.39 4.53 -4.21
N GLN A 155 9.12 4.97 -4.19
CA GLN A 155 8.74 6.37 -4.40
C GLN A 155 9.15 7.25 -3.21
N THR A 156 9.61 8.47 -3.52
CA THR A 156 9.86 9.52 -2.55
C THR A 156 9.09 10.79 -2.90
N GLY A 157 8.58 11.48 -1.88
CA GLY A 157 7.95 12.79 -2.02
C GLY A 157 8.98 13.91 -2.22
N ALA A 158 8.50 15.16 -2.25
CA ALA A 158 9.34 16.35 -2.36
C ALA A 158 10.29 16.56 -1.16
N ASN A 159 9.99 15.91 -0.03
CA ASN A 159 10.83 15.87 1.18
C ASN A 159 11.87 14.73 1.16
N HIS A 160 12.02 14.04 0.03
CA HIS A 160 12.88 12.87 -0.16
C HIS A 160 12.55 11.68 0.74
N LEU A 161 11.32 11.62 1.30
CA LEU A 161 10.86 10.49 2.11
C LEU A 161 9.66 9.80 1.42
N PRO A 162 9.49 8.48 1.59
CA PRO A 162 8.25 7.80 1.23
C PRO A 162 7.08 8.30 2.08
N ALA A 163 5.85 8.08 1.60
CA ALA A 163 4.63 8.54 2.26
C ALA A 163 4.27 7.64 3.48
N THR A 164 5.11 7.65 4.50
CA THR A 164 4.90 6.98 5.80
C THR A 164 5.20 7.92 6.96
N ASN A 165 5.02 7.47 8.20
CA ASN A 165 5.39 8.27 9.38
C ASN A 165 6.91 8.47 9.41
N PRO A 166 7.42 9.72 9.35
CA PRO A 166 8.86 9.98 9.38
C PRO A 166 9.58 9.42 10.63
N ALA A 167 8.88 9.28 11.76
CA ALA A 167 9.43 8.68 12.97
C ALA A 167 9.83 7.20 12.79
N ASN A 168 9.24 6.51 11.79
CA ASN A 168 9.57 5.13 11.47
C ASN A 168 10.80 5.00 10.55
N LEU A 169 11.38 6.13 10.13
CA LEU A 169 12.50 6.20 9.18
C LEU A 169 13.80 6.73 9.81
N GLU A 170 13.96 6.60 11.13
CA GLU A 170 15.19 7.01 11.82
C GLU A 170 16.42 6.33 11.19
N ASP A 171 17.44 7.12 10.88
CA ASP A 171 18.68 6.66 10.21
C ASP A 171 18.47 5.97 8.84
N ILE A 172 17.31 6.15 8.22
CA ILE A 172 17.05 5.76 6.83
C ILE A 172 16.95 7.03 5.97
N SER A 173 17.68 7.03 4.86
CA SER A 173 17.56 8.08 3.84
C SER A 173 17.26 7.48 2.47
N PHE A 174 16.74 8.30 1.57
CA PHE A 174 16.33 7.86 0.25
C PHE A 174 16.90 8.80 -0.81
N ARG A 175 17.26 8.22 -1.94
CA ARG A 175 17.68 8.96 -3.13
C ARG A 175 16.54 9.01 -4.14
N TYR A 176 16.49 10.07 -4.93
CA TYR A 176 15.54 10.14 -6.04
C TYR A 176 15.88 9.04 -7.08
N PHE A 177 14.88 8.32 -7.57
CA PHE A 177 15.12 7.13 -8.39
C PHE A 177 15.95 7.39 -9.65
N LYS A 178 15.81 8.58 -10.31
CA LYS A 178 16.60 8.94 -11.49
C LYS A 178 18.10 9.10 -11.21
N ASP A 179 18.45 9.44 -9.98
CA ASP A 179 19.86 9.61 -9.58
C ASP A 179 20.54 8.26 -9.31
N VAL A 180 19.72 7.23 -9.05
CA VAL A 180 20.19 5.86 -8.75
C VAL A 180 20.31 5.01 -10.00
N VAL A 181 19.39 5.16 -10.96
CA VAL A 181 19.32 4.36 -12.19
C VAL A 181 20.65 4.20 -12.94
N PRO A 182 21.48 5.27 -13.14
CA PRO A 182 22.75 5.13 -13.87
C PRO A 182 23.74 4.12 -13.28
N GLU A 183 23.67 3.89 -11.96
CA GLU A 183 24.59 2.99 -11.24
C GLU A 183 24.31 1.52 -11.54
N TYR A 184 23.05 1.20 -11.96
CA TYR A 184 22.60 -0.18 -12.13
C TYR A 184 22.34 -0.60 -13.59
N LYS A 185 22.54 0.27 -14.57
CA LYS A 185 22.32 -0.08 -15.99
C LYS A 185 23.16 -1.28 -16.44
N ARG A 186 24.41 -1.38 -15.98
CA ARG A 186 25.30 -2.46 -16.35
C ARG A 186 24.89 -3.82 -15.78
N VAL A 187 24.06 -3.85 -14.75
CA VAL A 187 23.55 -5.12 -14.20
C VAL A 187 22.72 -5.88 -15.23
N ALA A 188 22.15 -5.20 -16.23
CA ALA A 188 21.46 -5.83 -17.33
C ALA A 188 22.37 -6.77 -18.18
N GLU A 189 23.69 -6.53 -18.17
CA GLU A 189 24.66 -7.38 -18.90
C GLU A 189 24.90 -8.72 -18.17
N GLU A 190 24.49 -8.84 -16.90
CA GLU A 190 24.70 -10.01 -16.06
C GLU A 190 23.51 -10.98 -16.07
N CYS A 191 22.39 -10.62 -16.73
CA CYS A 191 21.15 -11.39 -16.75
C CYS A 191 20.57 -11.51 -18.18
N ASP A 192 19.68 -12.50 -18.37
CA ASP A 192 18.97 -12.69 -19.64
C ASP A 192 17.75 -11.74 -19.75
N VAL A 193 17.17 -11.33 -18.59
CA VAL A 193 16.03 -10.41 -18.50
C VAL A 193 16.17 -9.52 -17.27
N MET A 194 16.14 -8.20 -17.44
CA MET A 194 16.07 -7.25 -16.34
C MET A 194 14.63 -6.75 -16.15
N ILE A 195 14.16 -6.78 -14.91
CA ILE A 195 12.79 -6.43 -14.51
C ILE A 195 12.86 -5.36 -13.43
N GLY A 196 12.11 -4.28 -13.61
CA GLY A 196 11.85 -3.31 -12.54
C GLY A 196 10.73 -3.85 -11.64
N LEU A 197 11.04 -4.10 -10.37
CA LEU A 197 10.06 -4.42 -9.32
C LEU A 197 9.93 -3.19 -8.44
N THR A 198 8.94 -2.32 -8.74
CA THR A 198 8.95 -0.94 -8.25
C THR A 198 7.73 -0.59 -7.41
N HIS A 199 7.94 0.30 -6.44
CA HIS A 199 6.86 0.95 -5.70
C HIS A 199 6.90 2.47 -5.96
N LEU A 200 6.92 2.87 -7.26
CA LEU A 200 7.10 4.25 -7.71
C LEU A 200 5.79 4.95 -8.08
N GLY A 201 4.74 4.19 -8.40
CA GLY A 201 3.52 4.65 -9.04
C GLY A 201 3.65 4.76 -10.56
N PHE A 202 2.54 4.53 -11.28
CA PHE A 202 2.49 4.40 -12.73
C PHE A 202 3.14 5.56 -13.50
N ALA A 203 2.98 6.80 -13.03
CA ALA A 203 3.60 7.97 -13.66
C ALA A 203 5.14 7.90 -13.62
N ASN A 204 5.71 7.52 -12.47
CA ASN A 204 7.15 7.39 -12.31
C ASN A 204 7.69 6.10 -12.98
N ASP A 205 6.90 5.03 -13.01
CA ASP A 205 7.23 3.82 -13.78
C ASP A 205 7.38 4.12 -15.26
N SER A 206 6.49 4.98 -15.80
CA SER A 206 6.59 5.47 -17.18
C SER A 206 7.85 6.30 -17.42
N LEU A 207 8.25 7.14 -16.45
CA LEU A 207 9.52 7.88 -16.52
C LEU A 207 10.74 6.96 -16.38
N LEU A 208 10.67 5.95 -15.54
CA LEU A 208 11.72 4.94 -15.38
C LEU A 208 11.96 4.19 -16.70
N ALA A 209 10.90 3.78 -17.40
CA ALA A 209 10.99 3.13 -18.70
C ALA A 209 11.70 3.99 -19.76
N LEU A 210 11.62 5.33 -19.65
CA LEU A 210 12.32 6.25 -20.56
C LEU A 210 13.82 6.35 -20.24
N VAL A 211 14.19 6.31 -18.95
CA VAL A 211 15.58 6.53 -18.52
C VAL A 211 16.38 5.23 -18.32
N MET A 212 15.71 4.08 -18.30
CA MET A 212 16.30 2.75 -18.15
C MET A 212 15.70 1.76 -19.17
N PRO A 213 16.03 1.93 -20.46
CA PRO A 213 15.51 1.08 -21.55
C PRO A 213 16.05 -0.37 -21.49
N GLU A 214 16.99 -0.65 -20.62
CA GLU A 214 17.50 -1.98 -20.32
C GLU A 214 16.46 -2.89 -19.64
N LEU A 215 15.42 -2.30 -19.06
CA LEU A 215 14.31 -3.05 -18.49
C LEU A 215 13.41 -3.65 -19.59
N GLU A 216 13.06 -4.91 -19.46
CA GLU A 216 12.06 -5.56 -20.30
C GLU A 216 10.63 -5.36 -19.79
N VAL A 217 10.48 -5.42 -18.47
CA VAL A 217 9.19 -5.31 -17.77
C VAL A 217 9.34 -4.43 -16.53
N ILE A 218 8.30 -3.68 -16.18
CA ILE A 218 8.13 -3.07 -14.87
C ILE A 218 6.86 -3.65 -14.23
N VAL A 219 7.02 -4.23 -13.05
CA VAL A 219 5.94 -4.61 -12.14
C VAL A 219 5.87 -3.51 -11.07
N GLY A 220 4.83 -2.68 -11.14
CA GLY A 220 4.69 -1.47 -10.33
C GLY A 220 3.66 -1.58 -9.22
N GLY A 221 3.73 -0.64 -8.26
CA GLY A 221 2.79 -0.44 -7.15
C GLY A 221 2.57 1.04 -6.83
N HIS A 222 2.12 1.35 -5.61
CA HIS A 222 1.94 2.67 -5.01
C HIS A 222 0.72 3.48 -5.48
N SER A 223 0.46 3.58 -6.77
CA SER A 223 -0.64 4.42 -7.28
C SER A 223 -1.98 3.68 -7.36
N HIS A 224 -2.03 2.42 -6.98
CA HIS A 224 -3.22 1.55 -7.04
C HIS A 224 -3.86 1.51 -8.44
N THR A 225 -3.05 1.68 -9.49
CA THR A 225 -3.55 1.76 -10.86
C THR A 225 -3.98 0.37 -11.34
N VAL A 226 -5.22 0.26 -11.84
CA VAL A 226 -5.73 -0.95 -12.46
C VAL A 226 -5.39 -0.92 -13.95
N ILE A 227 -4.29 -1.55 -14.34
CA ILE A 227 -3.86 -1.62 -15.75
C ILE A 227 -4.54 -2.82 -16.42
N ARG A 228 -5.66 -2.58 -17.09
CA ARG A 228 -6.42 -3.63 -17.81
C ARG A 228 -5.79 -3.98 -19.14
N GLU A 229 -5.33 -2.98 -19.86
CA GLU A 229 -4.64 -3.12 -21.15
C GLU A 229 -3.15 -2.88 -20.96
N PRO A 230 -2.27 -3.75 -21.49
CA PRO A 230 -0.84 -3.63 -21.30
C PRO A 230 -0.32 -2.28 -21.79
N LYS A 231 0.48 -1.60 -20.97
CA LYS A 231 1.13 -0.33 -21.30
C LYS A 231 2.57 -0.60 -21.69
N LYS A 232 3.00 -0.01 -22.82
CA LYS A 232 4.40 -0.03 -23.26
C LYS A 232 4.92 1.39 -23.37
N VAL A 233 6.04 1.65 -22.75
CA VAL A 233 6.76 2.92 -22.83
C VAL A 233 8.20 2.60 -23.21
N ASN A 234 8.68 3.16 -24.32
CA ASN A 234 10.04 2.92 -24.84
C ASN A 234 10.40 1.41 -24.95
N GLY A 235 9.43 0.57 -25.33
CA GLY A 235 9.62 -0.89 -25.43
C GLY A 235 9.46 -1.65 -24.13
N VAL A 236 9.48 -0.99 -22.96
CA VAL A 236 9.29 -1.61 -21.64
C VAL A 236 7.81 -1.85 -21.37
N LEU A 237 7.46 -3.07 -21.00
CA LEU A 237 6.09 -3.47 -20.63
C LEU A 237 5.82 -3.09 -19.18
N ILE A 238 4.75 -2.34 -18.89
CA ILE A 238 4.40 -1.90 -17.54
C ILE A 238 3.09 -2.55 -17.11
N GLY A 239 3.09 -3.21 -15.92
CA GLY A 239 1.94 -3.81 -15.27
C GLY A 239 1.77 -3.29 -13.84
N GLN A 240 0.51 -3.08 -13.42
CA GLN A 240 0.11 -2.82 -12.04
C GLN A 240 -1.28 -3.39 -11.80
N ALA A 241 -1.51 -4.06 -10.67
CA ALA A 241 -2.68 -4.88 -10.40
C ALA A 241 -3.69 -4.24 -9.42
N GLY A 242 -3.79 -2.91 -9.42
CA GLY A 242 -4.71 -2.21 -8.51
C GLY A 242 -4.24 -2.26 -7.06
N SER A 243 -5.12 -2.65 -6.14
CA SER A 243 -4.81 -2.77 -4.72
C SER A 243 -5.70 -3.81 -4.03
N ASN A 244 -5.46 -4.04 -2.72
CA ASN A 244 -6.29 -4.89 -1.85
C ASN A 244 -6.48 -6.32 -2.38
N LEU A 245 -5.51 -6.82 -3.14
CA LEU A 245 -5.52 -8.16 -3.71
C LEU A 245 -6.81 -8.44 -4.53
N GLU A 246 -7.37 -7.41 -5.19
CA GLU A 246 -8.52 -7.58 -6.08
C GLU A 246 -8.13 -8.27 -7.38
N TYR A 247 -6.92 -8.00 -7.82
CA TYR A 247 -6.33 -8.54 -9.03
C TYR A 247 -4.92 -9.08 -8.75
N ALA A 248 -4.44 -9.91 -9.68
CA ALA A 248 -3.04 -10.26 -9.83
C ALA A 248 -2.60 -9.96 -11.27
N GLY A 249 -1.36 -9.48 -11.43
CA GLY A 249 -0.74 -9.34 -12.74
C GLY A 249 -0.14 -10.67 -13.20
N VAL A 250 -0.34 -11.03 -14.46
CA VAL A 250 0.27 -12.21 -15.08
C VAL A 250 1.06 -11.75 -16.29
N THR A 251 2.38 -11.71 -16.16
CA THR A 251 3.29 -11.39 -17.26
C THR A 251 3.85 -12.67 -17.85
N THR A 252 3.69 -12.88 -19.15
CA THR A 252 4.23 -14.02 -19.85
C THR A 252 5.40 -13.60 -20.72
N LEU A 253 6.55 -14.23 -20.52
CA LEU A 253 7.79 -14.03 -21.27
C LEU A 253 8.05 -15.29 -22.09
N ARG A 254 8.21 -15.13 -23.42
CA ARG A 254 8.46 -16.24 -24.37
C ARG A 254 9.88 -16.17 -24.89
N PHE A 255 10.55 -17.31 -24.91
CA PHE A 255 11.95 -17.40 -25.27
C PHE A 255 12.19 -18.34 -26.47
N LYS A 256 13.22 -18.01 -27.25
CA LYS A 256 13.86 -18.92 -28.20
C LYS A 256 15.33 -19.05 -27.78
N GLY A 257 15.67 -20.20 -27.19
CA GLY A 257 16.89 -20.30 -26.41
C GLY A 257 16.87 -19.29 -25.27
N LYS A 258 17.93 -18.53 -25.05
CA LYS A 258 18.00 -17.46 -24.03
C LYS A 258 17.43 -16.11 -24.49
N LYS A 259 17.07 -15.98 -25.77
CA LYS A 259 16.58 -14.71 -26.32
C LYS A 259 15.09 -14.54 -26.03
N LEU A 260 14.71 -13.47 -25.35
CA LEU A 260 13.33 -13.03 -25.21
C LEU A 260 12.78 -12.63 -26.60
N VAL A 261 11.68 -13.25 -27.03
CA VAL A 261 11.07 -13.00 -28.34
C VAL A 261 9.68 -12.38 -28.26
N ASP A 262 9.00 -12.54 -27.13
CA ASP A 262 7.68 -11.95 -26.90
C ASP A 262 7.43 -11.74 -25.41
N LYS A 263 6.67 -10.69 -25.08
CA LYS A 263 6.22 -10.37 -23.73
C LYS A 263 4.80 -9.81 -23.73
N SER A 264 3.97 -10.33 -22.84
CA SER A 264 2.58 -9.92 -22.70
C SER A 264 2.21 -9.80 -21.23
N TYR A 265 1.17 -9.02 -20.94
CA TYR A 265 0.62 -8.81 -19.60
C TYR A 265 -0.89 -9.02 -19.64
N GLN A 266 -1.41 -9.67 -18.61
CA GLN A 266 -2.84 -9.84 -18.36
C GLN A 266 -3.14 -9.49 -16.91
N LEU A 267 -4.15 -8.69 -16.68
CA LEU A 267 -4.73 -8.45 -15.36
C LEU A 267 -5.77 -9.53 -15.10
N VAL A 268 -5.58 -10.31 -14.04
CA VAL A 268 -6.50 -11.39 -13.64
C VAL A 268 -7.27 -10.96 -12.39
N SER A 269 -8.59 -10.96 -12.48
CA SER A 269 -9.47 -10.70 -11.33
C SER A 269 -9.50 -11.96 -10.45
N LEU A 270 -9.07 -11.84 -9.20
CA LEU A 270 -9.02 -12.98 -8.28
C LEU A 270 -10.41 -13.52 -7.94
N LYS A 271 -11.45 -12.68 -7.93
CA LYS A 271 -12.84 -13.14 -7.70
C LYS A 271 -13.34 -14.09 -8.79
N ASP A 272 -12.72 -14.07 -9.98
CA ASP A 272 -13.12 -14.90 -11.12
C ASP A 272 -12.31 -16.22 -11.17
N ILE A 273 -11.36 -16.43 -10.24
CA ILE A 273 -10.68 -17.69 -10.01
C ILE A 273 -11.66 -18.66 -9.34
N GLY A 274 -11.71 -19.88 -9.82
CA GLY A 274 -12.69 -20.89 -9.38
C GLY A 274 -12.54 -21.32 -7.91
N THR A 275 -12.22 -22.59 -7.68
CA THR A 275 -12.14 -23.15 -6.31
C THR A 275 -10.91 -22.60 -5.57
N PRO A 276 -11.07 -22.04 -4.35
CA PRO A 276 -9.95 -21.57 -3.54
C PRO A 276 -9.09 -22.75 -3.05
N ASP A 277 -7.79 -22.50 -2.91
CA ASP A 277 -6.87 -23.44 -2.27
C ASP A 277 -7.29 -23.70 -0.82
N GLN A 278 -7.51 -24.98 -0.47
CA GLN A 278 -8.07 -25.35 0.83
C GLN A 278 -7.09 -25.13 1.98
N GLU A 279 -5.81 -25.38 1.77
CA GLU A 279 -4.79 -25.21 2.81
C GLU A 279 -4.65 -23.73 3.19
N ILE A 280 -4.61 -22.85 2.18
CA ILE A 280 -4.54 -21.41 2.40
C ILE A 280 -5.87 -20.87 2.96
N ALA A 281 -7.01 -21.44 2.58
CA ALA A 281 -8.32 -21.05 3.14
C ALA A 281 -8.42 -21.35 4.64
N LEU A 282 -7.98 -22.52 5.08
CA LEU A 282 -7.93 -22.89 6.50
C LEU A 282 -6.97 -21.98 7.28
N LEU A 283 -5.83 -21.64 6.70
CA LEU A 283 -4.88 -20.71 7.32
C LEU A 283 -5.47 -19.30 7.48
N VAL A 284 -6.19 -18.81 6.48
CA VAL A 284 -6.89 -17.50 6.56
C VAL A 284 -7.99 -17.54 7.61
N GLU A 285 -8.74 -18.64 7.72
CA GLU A 285 -9.76 -18.82 8.75
C GLU A 285 -9.15 -18.82 10.16
N GLU A 286 -8.04 -19.55 10.38
CA GLU A 286 -7.30 -19.54 11.64
C GLU A 286 -6.87 -18.14 12.04
N ILE A 287 -6.23 -17.38 11.12
CA ILE A 287 -5.78 -16.00 11.34
C ILE A 287 -6.97 -15.08 11.69
N SER A 288 -8.11 -15.27 11.02
CA SER A 288 -9.29 -14.42 11.15
C SER A 288 -10.19 -14.79 12.33
N ASN A 289 -9.89 -15.85 13.05
CA ASN A 289 -10.68 -16.28 14.21
C ASN A 289 -10.31 -15.48 15.48
N ARG A 290 -10.75 -14.22 15.53
CA ARG A 290 -10.47 -13.26 16.60
C ARG A 290 -11.79 -12.71 17.17
N PRO A 291 -12.42 -13.42 18.16
CA PRO A 291 -13.70 -13.02 18.74
C PRO A 291 -13.73 -11.60 19.32
N GLU A 292 -12.61 -11.12 19.88
CA GLU A 292 -12.45 -9.79 20.43
C GLU A 292 -12.68 -8.67 19.39
N PHE A 293 -12.46 -8.92 18.13
CA PHE A 293 -12.73 -7.96 17.05
C PHE A 293 -14.21 -7.82 16.71
N LYS A 294 -15.02 -8.81 17.09
CA LYS A 294 -16.49 -8.79 16.92
C LYS A 294 -17.21 -8.03 18.03
N LYS A 295 -16.50 -7.57 19.08
CA LYS A 295 -17.09 -6.81 20.19
C LYS A 295 -17.72 -5.53 19.67
N ILE A 296 -19.01 -5.34 19.98
CA ILE A 296 -19.78 -4.15 19.60
C ILE A 296 -19.38 -3.00 20.52
N MET A 297 -19.03 -1.86 19.92
CA MET A 297 -18.60 -0.65 20.65
C MET A 297 -19.65 0.46 20.60
N GLY A 298 -20.57 0.44 19.63
CA GLY A 298 -21.65 1.39 19.46
C GLY A 298 -22.44 1.11 18.19
N GLN A 299 -23.25 2.08 17.76
CA GLN A 299 -24.08 1.94 16.57
C GLN A 299 -24.06 3.20 15.70
N ALA A 300 -24.11 3.02 14.39
CA ALA A 300 -24.44 4.08 13.43
C ALA A 300 -25.96 4.13 13.21
N ALA A 301 -26.56 5.29 13.43
CA ALA A 301 -28.01 5.48 13.26
C ALA A 301 -28.44 5.41 11.78
N GLU A 302 -27.54 5.72 10.87
CA GLU A 302 -27.72 5.73 9.42
C GLU A 302 -26.40 5.38 8.71
N ASP A 303 -26.47 5.17 7.39
CA ASP A 303 -25.27 4.96 6.58
C ASP A 303 -24.42 6.23 6.57
N LEU A 304 -23.14 6.11 6.96
CA LEU A 304 -22.13 7.12 6.76
C LEU A 304 -21.48 6.86 5.38
N THR A 305 -21.97 7.55 4.36
CA THR A 305 -21.65 7.22 2.95
C THR A 305 -20.44 7.94 2.42
N ARG A 306 -19.93 8.93 3.15
CA ARG A 306 -18.76 9.72 2.77
C ARG A 306 -17.61 9.46 3.74
N LYS A 307 -16.43 9.44 3.23
CA LYS A 307 -15.19 9.37 4.03
C LYS A 307 -15.13 10.44 5.12
N GLU A 308 -15.69 11.62 4.83
CA GLU A 308 -15.80 12.74 5.78
C GLU A 308 -16.68 12.42 6.98
N ASP A 309 -17.75 11.66 6.80
CA ASP A 309 -18.63 11.25 7.90
C ASP A 309 -17.91 10.32 8.87
N VAL A 310 -17.13 9.37 8.34
CA VAL A 310 -16.25 8.49 9.13
C VAL A 310 -15.17 9.31 9.85
N ALA A 311 -14.55 10.26 9.14
CA ALA A 311 -13.55 11.15 9.72
C ALA A 311 -14.12 12.02 10.84
N SER A 312 -15.38 12.42 10.74
CA SER A 312 -16.07 13.20 11.78
C SER A 312 -16.21 12.40 13.08
N LEU A 313 -16.54 11.10 12.99
CA LEU A 313 -16.54 10.20 14.13
C LEU A 313 -15.12 10.12 14.76
N MET A 314 -14.10 9.91 13.96
CA MET A 314 -12.70 9.79 14.43
C MET A 314 -12.23 11.07 15.10
N THR A 315 -12.46 12.23 14.48
CA THR A 315 -12.02 13.52 15.02
C THR A 315 -12.81 13.93 16.27
N ASP A 316 -14.11 13.63 16.35
CA ASP A 316 -14.90 13.87 17.56
C ASP A 316 -14.40 13.01 18.74
N ALA A 317 -14.07 11.75 18.48
CA ALA A 317 -13.48 10.87 19.48
C ALA A 317 -12.10 11.36 19.96
N MET A 318 -11.23 11.79 19.05
CA MET A 318 -9.93 12.38 19.42
C MET A 318 -10.08 13.62 20.28
N ARG A 319 -10.99 14.52 19.91
CA ARG A 319 -11.27 15.74 20.64
C ARG A 319 -11.82 15.45 22.05
N ASP A 320 -12.79 14.55 22.16
CA ASP A 320 -13.41 14.13 23.44
C ASP A 320 -12.37 13.52 24.37
N ALA A 321 -11.50 12.65 23.86
CA ALA A 321 -10.50 11.92 24.65
C ALA A 321 -9.50 12.83 25.37
N VAL A 322 -9.20 14.01 24.82
CA VAL A 322 -8.25 14.95 25.42
C VAL A 322 -8.92 16.22 25.97
N GLY A 323 -10.26 16.33 25.90
CA GLY A 323 -10.97 17.55 26.27
C GLY A 323 -10.51 18.75 25.44
N GLY A 324 -10.30 18.56 24.12
CA GLY A 324 -9.82 19.58 23.21
C GLY A 324 -10.92 20.51 22.70
N ASP A 325 -10.52 21.69 22.21
CA ASP A 325 -11.42 22.61 21.49
C ASP A 325 -11.63 22.12 20.06
N PHE A 326 -10.55 21.65 19.40
CA PHE A 326 -10.55 21.13 18.05
C PHE A 326 -9.75 19.84 17.94
N ALA A 327 -10.04 19.06 16.89
CA ALA A 327 -9.17 17.98 16.45
C ALA A 327 -9.04 18.01 14.92
N PHE A 328 -7.85 17.67 14.40
CA PHE A 328 -7.60 17.53 12.96
C PHE A 328 -7.06 16.15 12.64
N TYR A 329 -7.55 15.58 11.54
CA TYR A 329 -7.08 14.30 11.02
C TYR A 329 -6.93 14.35 9.49
N ASN A 330 -5.86 13.78 8.94
CA ASN A 330 -5.60 13.84 7.51
C ASN A 330 -6.46 12.86 6.70
N LYS A 331 -6.83 13.27 5.49
CA LYS A 331 -7.70 12.49 4.59
C LYS A 331 -7.13 11.09 4.27
N GLY A 332 -5.83 10.97 4.07
CA GLY A 332 -5.16 9.70 3.78
C GLY A 332 -5.18 8.73 4.96
N GLY A 333 -5.22 9.24 6.18
CA GLY A 333 -5.26 8.43 7.41
C GLY A 333 -6.61 7.75 7.67
N VAL A 334 -7.72 8.28 7.12
CA VAL A 334 -9.03 7.62 7.21
C VAL A 334 -9.10 6.50 6.17
N ARG A 335 -9.09 5.24 6.60
CA ARG A 335 -8.98 4.09 5.68
C ARG A 335 -10.32 3.43 5.33
N LEU A 336 -11.36 3.69 6.08
CA LEU A 336 -12.72 3.26 5.77
C LEU A 336 -13.48 4.39 5.07
N ASN A 337 -13.93 4.16 3.84
CA ASN A 337 -14.58 5.19 3.01
C ASN A 337 -16.06 5.39 3.37
N GLU A 338 -16.70 4.35 3.91
CA GLU A 338 -18.12 4.34 4.31
C GLU A 338 -18.31 3.42 5.51
N LEU A 339 -19.36 3.65 6.28
CA LEU A 339 -19.78 2.81 7.38
C LEU A 339 -21.31 2.63 7.31
N ARG A 340 -21.76 1.39 7.14
CA ARG A 340 -23.19 1.09 7.07
C ARG A 340 -23.87 1.26 8.42
N LYS A 341 -25.16 1.62 8.40
CA LYS A 341 -26.06 1.64 9.55
C LYS A 341 -25.97 0.33 10.33
N GLY A 342 -26.05 0.43 11.66
CA GLY A 342 -26.03 -0.70 12.58
C GLY A 342 -24.76 -0.76 13.43
N GLU A 343 -24.39 -1.95 13.86
CA GLU A 343 -23.32 -2.17 14.82
C GLU A 343 -21.94 -1.71 14.34
N ILE A 344 -21.22 -1.03 15.22
CA ILE A 344 -19.82 -0.65 15.05
C ILE A 344 -18.99 -1.54 15.96
N THR A 345 -18.26 -2.49 15.37
CA THR A 345 -17.41 -3.44 16.09
C THR A 345 -15.97 -2.91 16.19
N MET A 346 -15.16 -3.52 17.07
CA MET A 346 -13.71 -3.24 17.14
C MET A 346 -13.01 -3.45 15.79
N GLU A 347 -13.41 -4.47 15.03
CA GLU A 347 -12.89 -4.69 13.67
C GLU A 347 -13.10 -3.48 12.76
N LYS A 348 -14.31 -2.89 12.80
CA LYS A 348 -14.61 -1.68 12.00
C LYS A 348 -13.78 -0.48 12.46
N ILE A 349 -13.55 -0.32 13.77
CA ILE A 349 -12.70 0.75 14.32
C ILE A 349 -11.26 0.59 13.83
N TYR A 350 -10.69 -0.60 13.91
CA TYR A 350 -9.36 -0.88 13.37
C TYR A 350 -9.25 -0.68 11.85
N LYS A 351 -10.34 -0.95 11.10
CA LYS A 351 -10.39 -0.63 9.66
C LYS A 351 -10.44 0.87 9.38
N MET A 352 -10.97 1.70 10.29
CA MET A 352 -10.94 3.16 10.14
C MET A 352 -9.51 3.69 10.31
N GLU A 353 -8.79 3.19 11.33
CA GLU A 353 -7.44 3.60 11.74
C GLU A 353 -6.54 2.38 11.98
N PRO A 354 -5.86 1.85 10.95
CA PRO A 354 -5.01 0.66 11.07
C PRO A 354 -3.58 0.95 11.53
N PHE A 355 -3.18 2.24 11.62
CA PHE A 355 -1.79 2.65 11.79
C PHE A 355 -1.32 2.65 13.25
N SER A 356 -2.23 2.44 14.22
CA SER A 356 -1.97 2.58 15.65
C SER A 356 -1.45 3.99 16.01
N ASN A 357 -2.02 5.01 15.36
CA ASN A 357 -1.72 6.38 15.72
C ASN A 357 -2.22 6.72 17.12
N TYR A 358 -1.43 7.53 17.83
CA TYR A 358 -1.81 8.12 19.10
C TYR A 358 -2.04 9.62 18.97
N ILE A 359 -2.64 10.23 20.00
CA ILE A 359 -3.01 11.65 20.00
C ILE A 359 -1.81 12.48 20.46
N VAL A 360 -1.56 13.59 19.77
CA VAL A 360 -0.61 14.65 20.15
C VAL A 360 -1.40 15.94 20.30
N VAL A 361 -1.20 16.65 21.43
CA VAL A 361 -1.95 17.85 21.79
C VAL A 361 -1.09 19.10 21.63
N HIS A 362 -1.68 20.15 21.05
CA HIS A 362 -1.08 21.47 20.91
C HIS A 362 -2.00 22.59 21.40
N GLU A 363 -1.41 23.68 21.82
CA GLU A 363 -2.11 24.95 22.05
C GLU A 363 -1.78 25.94 20.93
N TRP A 364 -2.76 26.22 20.07
CA TRP A 364 -2.62 27.16 18.95
C TRP A 364 -3.68 28.25 18.99
N ASN A 365 -3.32 29.42 18.42
CA ASN A 365 -4.28 30.45 18.08
C ASN A 365 -4.79 30.26 16.62
N LEU A 366 -5.78 31.05 16.20
CA LEU A 366 -6.37 30.95 14.88
C LEU A 366 -5.36 31.22 13.75
N ASN A 367 -4.40 32.14 13.94
CA ASN A 367 -3.38 32.41 12.92
C ASN A 367 -2.57 31.14 12.59
N LYS A 368 -2.15 30.41 13.63
CA LYS A 368 -1.36 29.20 13.46
C LYS A 368 -2.17 28.07 12.83
N MET A 369 -3.47 27.96 13.15
CA MET A 369 -4.39 27.03 12.50
C MET A 369 -4.58 27.38 11.01
N GLU A 370 -4.72 28.66 10.68
CA GLU A 370 -4.84 29.17 9.33
C GLU A 370 -3.60 28.86 8.50
N ASP A 371 -2.41 29.18 9.03
CA ASP A 371 -1.11 28.88 8.38
C ASP A 371 -0.96 27.38 8.10
N PHE A 372 -1.33 26.54 9.04
CA PHE A 372 -1.29 25.07 8.91
C PHE A 372 -2.18 24.58 7.76
N ILE A 373 -3.42 25.05 7.67
CA ILE A 373 -4.36 24.67 6.62
C ILE A 373 -3.93 25.21 5.26
N LEU A 374 -3.55 26.51 5.18
CA LEU A 374 -3.14 27.14 3.92
C LEU A 374 -1.85 26.55 3.37
N LYS A 375 -0.86 26.27 4.21
CA LYS A 375 0.40 25.65 3.81
C LYS A 375 0.16 24.31 3.13
N ASP A 376 -0.73 23.49 3.66
CA ASP A 376 -1.06 22.19 3.07
C ASP A 376 -1.91 22.34 1.80
N TYR A 377 -2.96 23.17 1.83
CA TYR A 377 -3.84 23.41 0.70
C TYR A 377 -3.09 23.95 -0.53
N ASN A 378 -2.15 24.87 -0.32
CA ASN A 378 -1.36 25.53 -1.38
C ASN A 378 -0.12 24.72 -1.81
N ARG A 379 0.16 23.57 -1.19
CA ARG A 379 1.29 22.68 -1.56
C ARG A 379 1.20 22.21 -3.02
N GLY A 380 -0.01 22.00 -3.53
CA GLY A 380 -0.27 21.66 -4.93
C GLY A 380 -0.01 22.85 -5.85
N LYS A 381 1.02 22.78 -6.71
CA LYS A 381 1.32 23.82 -7.71
C LYS A 381 0.23 23.96 -8.78
N ASP A 382 -0.49 22.88 -9.07
CA ASP A 382 -1.59 22.83 -10.03
C ASP A 382 -2.91 23.14 -9.30
N PRO A 383 -3.64 24.22 -9.68
CA PRO A 383 -4.92 24.56 -9.05
C PRO A 383 -5.94 23.40 -9.05
N GLY A 384 -5.95 22.57 -10.11
CA GLY A 384 -6.83 21.41 -10.23
C GLY A 384 -6.51 20.25 -9.28
N LYS A 385 -5.33 20.28 -8.64
CA LYS A 385 -4.88 19.26 -7.67
C LYS A 385 -4.98 19.71 -6.21
N ARG A 386 -5.44 20.92 -5.96
CA ARG A 386 -5.66 21.43 -4.61
C ARG A 386 -6.94 20.84 -4.03
N TYR A 387 -6.86 20.31 -2.81
CA TYR A 387 -8.01 19.72 -2.13
C TYR A 387 -7.88 19.88 -0.60
N ILE A 388 -9.00 19.77 0.10
CA ILE A 388 -9.03 19.74 1.56
C ILE A 388 -8.41 18.41 2.01
N ASN A 389 -7.31 18.51 2.78
CA ASN A 389 -6.62 17.33 3.32
C ASN A 389 -6.96 17.05 4.79
N TYR A 390 -7.43 18.06 5.53
CA TYR A 390 -7.71 17.87 6.95
C TYR A 390 -9.21 17.95 7.27
N TYR A 391 -9.70 16.91 7.94
CA TYR A 391 -11.01 16.90 8.59
C TYR A 391 -10.91 17.53 9.97
N ILE A 392 -11.99 18.13 10.45
CA ILE A 392 -12.03 18.88 11.71
C ILE A 392 -13.16 18.42 12.62
N SER A 393 -12.92 18.48 13.94
CA SER A 393 -13.92 18.43 14.99
C SER A 393 -13.88 19.69 15.86
N GLY A 394 -14.96 19.99 16.58
CA GLY A 394 -15.11 21.17 17.43
C GLY A 394 -15.66 22.39 16.70
N GLY A 395 -15.86 22.29 15.39
CA GLY A 395 -16.38 23.38 14.57
C GLY A 395 -16.25 23.09 13.08
N LYS A 396 -16.19 24.20 12.30
CA LYS A 396 -16.07 24.17 10.82
C LYS A 396 -15.00 25.14 10.37
N TYR A 397 -14.47 24.93 9.15
CA TYR A 397 -13.63 25.93 8.51
C TYR A 397 -13.94 26.09 7.03
N GLU A 398 -13.67 27.31 6.49
CA GLU A 398 -13.81 27.65 5.08
C GLU A 398 -12.48 28.22 4.58
N ILE A 399 -11.96 27.65 3.47
CA ILE A 399 -10.80 28.18 2.75
C ILE A 399 -11.33 29.15 1.70
N ILE A 400 -10.94 30.42 1.79
CA ILE A 400 -11.22 31.45 0.80
C ILE A 400 -10.11 31.46 -0.24
N ARG A 401 -10.46 31.44 -1.54
CA ARG A 401 -9.52 31.40 -2.66
C ARG A 401 -9.44 32.71 -3.38
N ASN A 402 -8.28 32.97 -3.99
CA ASN A 402 -8.12 34.00 -5.03
C ASN A 402 -8.55 33.46 -6.41
N LEU A 403 -8.48 34.33 -7.44
CA LEU A 403 -8.83 33.96 -8.82
C LEU A 403 -7.92 32.86 -9.42
N GLN A 404 -6.73 32.67 -8.88
CA GLN A 404 -5.77 31.62 -9.26
C GLN A 404 -6.02 30.30 -8.51
N GLY A 405 -7.06 30.23 -7.67
CA GLY A 405 -7.43 29.05 -6.89
C GLY A 405 -6.53 28.82 -5.67
N GLU A 406 -5.71 29.79 -5.27
CA GLU A 406 -4.88 29.70 -4.06
C GLU A 406 -5.70 30.07 -2.83
N GLY A 407 -5.55 29.30 -1.75
CA GLY A 407 -6.12 29.65 -0.45
C GLY A 407 -5.39 30.86 0.12
N ILE A 408 -6.13 31.90 0.45
CA ILE A 408 -5.61 33.16 0.96
C ILE A 408 -6.07 33.52 2.38
N GLU A 409 -7.15 32.87 2.86
CA GLU A 409 -7.71 33.06 4.20
C GLU A 409 -8.41 31.76 4.63
N VAL A 410 -8.40 31.47 5.94
CA VAL A 410 -9.26 30.42 6.53
C VAL A 410 -10.16 31.04 7.59
N LYS A 411 -11.47 30.87 7.45
CA LYS A 411 -12.46 31.27 8.44
C LYS A 411 -12.86 30.08 9.30
N PHE A 412 -12.68 30.17 10.60
CA PHE A 412 -13.07 29.15 11.57
C PHE A 412 -14.39 29.51 12.25
N TYR A 413 -15.22 28.51 12.46
CA TYR A 413 -16.49 28.63 13.18
C TYR A 413 -16.54 27.61 14.31
N ASP A 414 -17.15 27.98 15.43
CA ASP A 414 -17.39 27.04 16.53
C ASP A 414 -18.50 26.02 16.20
N ALA A 415 -18.78 25.10 17.10
CA ALA A 415 -19.80 24.07 16.92
C ALA A 415 -21.24 24.64 16.77
N ARG A 416 -21.47 25.91 17.15
CA ARG A 416 -22.75 26.63 17.01
C ARG A 416 -22.80 27.44 15.71
N GLY A 417 -21.76 27.38 14.87
CA GLY A 417 -21.67 28.13 13.63
C GLY A 417 -21.26 29.61 13.79
N LYS A 418 -20.82 30.04 14.99
CA LYS A 418 -20.36 31.40 15.24
C LYS A 418 -18.94 31.55 14.69
N TRP A 419 -18.72 32.57 13.85
CA TRP A 419 -17.40 32.91 13.34
C TRP A 419 -16.44 33.33 14.47
N LEU A 420 -15.28 32.68 14.52
CA LEU A 420 -14.22 32.96 15.48
C LEU A 420 -13.31 34.05 14.94
N LYS A 421 -13.27 35.21 15.63
CA LYS A 421 -12.52 36.42 15.19
C LYS A 421 -11.31 36.70 16.05
N ASP A 422 -11.28 36.21 17.30
CA ASP A 422 -10.17 36.47 18.22
C ASP A 422 -8.96 35.62 17.83
N LYS A 423 -8.07 36.22 17.05
CA LYS A 423 -6.85 35.59 16.57
C LYS A 423 -5.79 35.37 17.65
N GLN A 424 -5.96 35.91 18.87
CA GLN A 424 -5.02 35.73 19.98
C GLN A 424 -5.44 34.62 20.94
N LYS A 425 -6.72 34.29 20.95
CA LYS A 425 -7.23 33.19 21.80
C LYS A 425 -6.56 31.88 21.41
N LYS A 426 -6.04 31.18 22.44
CA LYS A 426 -5.48 29.85 22.29
C LYS A 426 -6.56 28.79 22.40
N TYR A 427 -6.40 27.74 21.65
CA TYR A 427 -7.27 26.56 21.58
C TYR A 427 -6.44 25.29 21.76
N LYS A 428 -6.95 24.36 22.51
CA LYS A 428 -6.38 23.02 22.68
C LYS A 428 -6.77 22.13 21.49
N ILE A 429 -5.78 21.65 20.74
CA ILE A 429 -5.98 20.97 19.46
C ILE A 429 -5.36 19.59 19.50
N ALA A 430 -6.13 18.57 19.10
CA ALA A 430 -5.68 17.18 18.94
C ALA A 430 -5.25 16.90 17.49
N PHE A 431 -4.11 16.27 17.32
CA PHE A 431 -3.61 15.73 16.05
C PHE A 431 -3.25 14.25 16.20
N SER A 432 -3.19 13.50 15.10
CA SER A 432 -2.49 12.22 15.13
C SER A 432 -0.98 12.44 15.18
N ASN A 433 -0.24 11.50 15.76
CA ASN A 433 1.23 11.54 15.72
C ASN A 433 1.78 11.55 14.28
N TYR A 434 1.09 10.93 13.32
CA TYR A 434 1.44 11.05 11.90
C TYR A 434 1.38 12.50 11.40
N VAL A 435 0.26 13.20 11.65
CA VAL A 435 0.11 14.61 11.26
C VAL A 435 1.15 15.48 11.97
N ALA A 436 1.38 15.22 13.26
CA ALA A 436 2.36 15.94 14.05
C ALA A 436 3.79 15.72 13.54
N SER A 437 4.19 14.49 13.22
CA SER A 437 5.51 14.15 12.67
C SER A 437 5.73 14.75 11.28
N SER A 438 4.74 14.60 10.39
CA SER A 438 4.82 15.08 9.01
C SER A 438 4.89 16.62 8.91
N ASN A 439 4.53 17.33 9.95
CA ASN A 439 4.58 18.79 10.02
C ASN A 439 5.60 19.31 11.07
N GLU A 440 6.49 18.44 11.55
CA GLU A 440 7.52 18.77 12.56
C GLU A 440 6.95 19.30 13.89
N LEU A 441 5.73 18.87 14.24
CA LEU A 441 5.02 19.35 15.42
C LEU A 441 5.32 18.53 16.67
N VAL A 442 5.75 17.27 16.56
CA VAL A 442 5.94 16.36 17.70
C VAL A 442 6.84 16.95 18.79
N LYS A 443 7.93 17.62 18.38
CA LYS A 443 8.88 18.24 19.34
C LYS A 443 8.30 19.38 20.19
N ARG A 444 7.12 19.90 19.84
CA ARG A 444 6.47 21.06 20.47
C ARG A 444 5.09 20.75 21.05
N GLY A 445 4.63 19.52 20.94
CA GLY A 445 3.34 19.06 21.43
C GLY A 445 3.45 18.17 22.64
N GLU A 446 2.36 18.06 23.37
CA GLU A 446 2.18 17.06 24.42
C GLU A 446 1.81 15.72 23.76
N VAL A 447 2.68 14.75 23.85
CA VAL A 447 2.45 13.38 23.35
C VAL A 447 1.64 12.63 24.41
N THR A 448 0.50 12.09 24.01
CA THR A 448 -0.30 11.24 24.91
C THR A 448 -0.01 9.75 24.62
N ASP A 449 -0.42 8.88 25.53
CA ASP A 449 -0.46 7.42 25.38
C ASP A 449 -1.81 6.90 24.85
N ILE A 450 -2.71 7.81 24.42
CA ILE A 450 -4.05 7.48 23.95
C ILE A 450 -4.02 7.12 22.47
N PHE A 451 -4.22 5.84 22.15
CA PHE A 451 -4.41 5.42 20.76
C PHE A 451 -5.76 5.92 20.23
N ILE A 452 -5.76 6.33 18.95
CA ILE A 452 -6.98 6.86 18.31
C ILE A 452 -8.07 5.80 18.24
N THR A 453 -7.73 4.54 18.04
CA THR A 453 -8.68 3.41 18.07
C THR A 453 -9.34 3.26 19.43
N ASP A 454 -8.59 3.43 20.52
CA ASP A 454 -9.14 3.38 21.88
C ASP A 454 -10.04 4.58 22.16
N ALA A 455 -9.62 5.78 21.71
CA ALA A 455 -10.46 6.98 21.80
C ALA A 455 -11.80 6.78 21.07
N ILE A 456 -11.81 6.20 19.85
CA ILE A 456 -13.03 5.89 19.11
C ILE A 456 -13.90 4.88 19.88
N ALA A 457 -13.30 3.82 20.41
CA ALA A 457 -13.99 2.78 21.16
C ALA A 457 -14.69 3.35 22.40
N VAL A 458 -13.97 4.13 23.20
CA VAL A 458 -14.51 4.79 24.42
C VAL A 458 -15.60 5.79 24.05
N TYR A 459 -15.38 6.60 23.02
CA TYR A 459 -16.37 7.57 22.54
C TYR A 459 -17.67 6.88 22.10
N LEU A 460 -17.60 5.80 21.34
CA LEU A 460 -18.77 5.04 20.90
C LEU A 460 -19.51 4.40 22.08
N GLN A 461 -18.80 3.86 23.08
CA GLN A 461 -19.43 3.32 24.28
C GLN A 461 -20.16 4.41 25.08
N LYS A 462 -19.60 5.63 25.13
CA LYS A 462 -20.21 6.80 25.79
C LYS A 462 -21.43 7.30 25.05
N GLN A 463 -21.40 7.38 23.71
CA GLN A 463 -22.49 7.90 22.88
C GLN A 463 -23.59 6.87 22.63
N GLY A 464 -23.25 5.57 22.60
CA GLY A 464 -24.13 4.47 22.24
C GLY A 464 -24.46 4.46 20.73
N THR A 465 -25.06 5.54 20.24
CA THR A 465 -25.46 5.70 18.83
C THR A 465 -24.94 7.02 18.27
N VAL A 466 -24.35 6.99 17.08
CA VAL A 466 -23.78 8.17 16.41
C VAL A 466 -24.42 8.43 15.04
N LYS A 467 -24.42 9.71 14.63
CA LYS A 467 -24.94 10.18 13.35
C LYS A 467 -24.07 11.32 12.84
N TYR A 468 -23.65 11.24 11.57
CA TYR A 468 -22.79 12.23 10.92
C TYR A 468 -23.27 12.49 9.50
N THR A 469 -23.80 13.69 9.24
CA THR A 469 -24.31 14.13 7.92
C THR A 469 -23.80 15.50 7.51
N GLU A 470 -23.12 16.21 8.43
CA GLU A 470 -22.70 17.57 8.19
C GLU A 470 -21.28 17.66 7.64
N GLN A 471 -21.12 18.42 6.55
CA GLN A 471 -19.81 18.82 6.09
C GLN A 471 -19.21 19.87 7.03
N ARG A 472 -17.93 19.73 7.38
CA ARG A 472 -17.23 20.60 8.34
C ARG A 472 -16.06 21.39 7.74
N ALA A 473 -15.70 21.10 6.50
CA ALA A 473 -14.61 21.79 5.80
C ALA A 473 -15.07 22.15 4.38
N PHE A 474 -14.84 23.41 3.97
CA PHE A 474 -15.33 23.97 2.71
C PHE A 474 -14.23 24.73 1.98
N VAL A 475 -14.42 24.89 0.66
CA VAL A 475 -13.62 25.78 -0.20
C VAL A 475 -14.59 26.71 -0.90
N LYS A 476 -14.34 28.04 -0.81
CA LYS A 476 -15.10 29.10 -1.47
C LYS A 476 -14.24 29.91 -2.43
#